data_f6e6853df5df524186a87e30ca2bb8b4
#
_entry.id   f6e6853df5df524186a87e30ca2bb8b4
#
_cell.length_a   1.000
_cell.length_b   1.000
_cell.length_c   1.000
_cell.angle_alpha   90.00
_cell.angle_beta   90.00
_cell.angle_gamma   90.00
#
_symmetry.space_group_name_H-M   'P 1'
#
loop_
_entity.id
_entity.type
_entity.pdbx_description
1 polymer ?
#
loop_
_entity_poly.entity_id
_entity_poly.type
_entity_poly.pdbx_seq_one_letter_code
_entity_poly.pdbx_strand_id
1 'polypeptide(L)'
;MIWIFGDSFASSGQDLSWTSIIGDTQNFASNGSSEYRILKNYLLQRPNIKENDLVLFVHTSQSRIFLKDDRELSSRMLSSHTNCDIIFNDVFEKKEKQYIEILELIWDDEFFNDIFDLIVDKLLGVPNSHHLTFFESPRTEIVNLNHIWLANQGEINHMNETGNRLVAEIINQLMH
;
A
#
# COMPACT_ATOMS: atom_id res chain seq x y z
N MET A 1 2.91 -18.48 -9.82
CA MET A 1 3.33 -17.06 -9.92
C MET A 1 2.72 -16.29 -8.77
N ILE A 2 3.47 -15.36 -8.17
CA ILE A 2 2.96 -14.50 -7.09
C ILE A 2 2.81 -13.08 -7.65
N TRP A 3 1.63 -12.50 -7.48
CA TRP A 3 1.29 -11.13 -7.88
C TRP A 3 1.17 -10.27 -6.63
N ILE A 4 1.87 -9.12 -6.58
CA ILE A 4 1.89 -8.25 -5.41
C ILE A 4 1.32 -6.88 -5.78
N PHE A 5 0.35 -6.42 -5.00
CA PHE A 5 -0.26 -5.10 -5.10
C PHE A 5 -0.21 -4.43 -3.73
N GLY A 6 0.30 -3.22 -3.66
CA GLY A 6 0.45 -2.56 -2.36
C GLY A 6 1.10 -1.18 -2.46
N ASP A 7 1.50 -0.70 -1.30
CA ASP A 7 2.19 0.57 -1.16
C ASP A 7 3.73 0.42 -1.05
N SER A 8 4.39 1.41 -0.44
CA SER A 8 5.85 1.42 -0.29
C SER A 8 6.41 0.25 0.55
N PHE A 9 5.62 -0.33 1.45
CA PHE A 9 6.04 -1.51 2.23
C PHE A 9 6.17 -2.78 1.38
N ALA A 10 5.53 -2.80 0.23
CA ALA A 10 5.60 -3.90 -0.73
C ALA A 10 6.44 -3.55 -1.97
N SER A 11 6.90 -2.31 -2.13
CA SER A 11 7.68 -1.92 -3.31
C SER A 11 9.07 -2.54 -3.30
N SER A 12 9.57 -2.92 -4.48
CA SER A 12 10.86 -3.62 -4.66
C SER A 12 12.07 -2.67 -4.73
N GLY A 13 11.92 -1.41 -4.31
CA GLY A 13 12.96 -0.38 -4.48
C GLY A 13 14.17 -0.48 -3.53
N GLN A 14 14.23 -1.49 -2.65
CA GLN A 14 15.35 -1.72 -1.72
C GLN A 14 15.94 -3.11 -1.96
N ASP A 15 17.27 -3.21 -1.93
CA ASP A 15 18.03 -4.44 -2.25
C ASP A 15 17.70 -5.66 -1.39
N LEU A 16 17.05 -5.51 -0.26
CA LEU A 16 16.65 -6.59 0.64
C LEU A 16 15.19 -6.45 1.08
N SER A 17 14.31 -5.97 0.21
CA SER A 17 12.87 -5.98 0.50
C SER A 17 12.36 -7.41 0.62
N TRP A 18 11.38 -7.65 1.50
CA TRP A 18 10.76 -8.97 1.64
C TRP A 18 10.22 -9.51 0.30
N THR A 19 9.78 -8.61 -0.59
CA THR A 19 9.30 -8.98 -1.94
C THR A 19 10.42 -9.53 -2.83
N SER A 20 11.67 -9.08 -2.63
CA SER A 20 12.84 -9.64 -3.31
C SER A 20 13.26 -11.00 -2.70
N ILE A 21 13.04 -11.19 -1.39
CA ILE A 21 13.41 -12.42 -0.67
C ILE A 21 12.50 -13.59 -1.03
N ILE A 22 11.19 -13.37 -1.20
CA ILE A 22 10.23 -14.45 -1.51
C ILE A 22 10.34 -15.00 -2.93
N GLY A 23 11.14 -14.37 -3.80
CA GLY A 23 11.52 -14.92 -5.11
C GLY A 23 10.66 -14.43 -6.28
N ASP A 24 10.25 -15.34 -7.17
CA ASP A 24 9.63 -15.02 -8.47
C ASP A 24 8.25 -14.36 -8.32
N THR A 25 8.24 -13.04 -8.39
CA THR A 25 7.05 -12.21 -8.20
C THR A 25 6.83 -11.24 -9.35
N GLN A 26 5.56 -10.94 -9.61
CA GLN A 26 5.12 -9.78 -10.39
C GLN A 26 4.67 -8.68 -9.41
N ASN A 27 5.53 -7.70 -9.18
CA ASN A 27 5.30 -6.68 -8.18
C ASN A 27 4.80 -5.37 -8.81
N PHE A 28 3.57 -4.98 -8.46
CA PHE A 28 2.88 -3.76 -8.90
C PHE A 28 2.64 -2.79 -7.72
N ALA A 29 3.31 -3.01 -6.60
CA ALA A 29 3.28 -2.06 -5.50
C ALA A 29 4.03 -0.78 -5.86
N SER A 30 3.55 0.34 -5.38
CA SER A 30 4.19 1.64 -5.60
C SER A 30 4.15 2.51 -4.35
N ASN A 31 5.20 3.32 -4.19
CA ASN A 31 5.34 4.19 -3.03
C ASN A 31 4.15 5.14 -2.90
N GLY A 32 3.62 5.26 -1.68
CA GLY A 32 2.55 6.19 -1.37
C GLY A 32 1.18 5.82 -1.92
N SER A 33 0.99 4.61 -2.44
CA SER A 33 -0.32 4.19 -2.96
C SER A 33 -1.43 4.30 -1.94
N SER A 34 -2.56 4.84 -2.37
CA SER A 34 -3.84 4.72 -1.67
C SER A 34 -4.46 3.35 -1.95
N GLU A 35 -5.47 2.99 -1.18
CA GLU A 35 -6.20 1.72 -1.37
C GLU A 35 -6.86 1.64 -2.75
N TYR A 36 -7.36 2.77 -3.26
CA TYR A 36 -7.93 2.82 -4.62
C TYR A 36 -6.87 2.57 -5.70
N ARG A 37 -5.63 3.05 -5.54
CA ARG A 37 -4.54 2.76 -6.48
C ARG A 37 -4.19 1.28 -6.48
N ILE A 38 -4.18 0.64 -5.31
CA ILE A 38 -3.97 -0.80 -5.16
C ILE A 38 -5.02 -1.57 -5.96
N LEU A 39 -6.31 -1.26 -5.75
CA LEU A 39 -7.43 -1.83 -6.52
C LEU A 39 -7.27 -1.58 -8.03
N LYS A 40 -6.94 -0.35 -8.44
CA LYS A 40 -6.77 0.01 -9.84
C LYS A 40 -5.66 -0.81 -10.51
N ASN A 41 -4.50 -0.93 -9.85
CA ASN A 41 -3.38 -1.72 -10.35
C ASN A 41 -3.77 -3.20 -10.49
N TYR A 42 -4.46 -3.76 -9.50
CA TYR A 42 -4.99 -5.12 -9.59
C TYR A 42 -5.94 -5.29 -10.78
N LEU A 43 -6.93 -4.38 -10.94
CA LEU A 43 -7.90 -4.49 -12.03
C LEU A 43 -7.26 -4.41 -13.42
N LEU A 44 -6.18 -3.65 -13.57
CA LEU A 44 -5.40 -3.57 -14.82
C LEU A 44 -4.65 -4.88 -15.11
N GLN A 45 -4.18 -5.58 -14.09
CA GLN A 45 -3.42 -6.83 -14.23
C GLN A 45 -4.29 -8.09 -14.19
N ARG A 46 -5.52 -8.00 -13.67
CA ARG A 46 -6.44 -9.13 -13.51
C ARG A 46 -6.56 -10.04 -14.74
N PRO A 47 -6.60 -9.53 -16.00
CA PRO A 47 -6.67 -10.39 -17.17
C PRO A 47 -5.45 -11.30 -17.38
N ASN A 48 -4.32 -10.97 -16.76
CA ASN A 48 -3.06 -11.70 -16.86
C ASN A 48 -2.86 -12.72 -15.73
N ILE A 49 -3.63 -12.62 -14.63
CA ILE A 49 -3.57 -13.47 -13.46
C ILE A 49 -4.30 -14.78 -13.74
N LYS A 50 -3.60 -15.90 -13.58
CA LYS A 50 -4.17 -17.24 -13.79
C LYS A 50 -4.84 -17.73 -12.51
N GLU A 51 -5.74 -18.70 -12.65
CA GLU A 51 -6.49 -19.30 -11.55
C GLU A 51 -5.60 -19.86 -10.41
N ASN A 52 -4.43 -20.41 -10.76
CA ASN A 52 -3.48 -20.98 -9.81
C ASN A 52 -2.40 -19.99 -9.34
N ASP A 53 -2.47 -18.73 -9.78
CA ASP A 53 -1.56 -17.70 -9.29
C ASP A 53 -2.03 -17.23 -7.92
N LEU A 54 -1.07 -16.88 -7.06
CA LEU A 54 -1.33 -16.28 -5.76
C LEU A 54 -1.33 -14.75 -5.88
N VAL A 55 -2.25 -14.10 -5.20
CA VAL A 55 -2.32 -12.65 -5.14
C VAL A 55 -2.06 -12.18 -3.71
N LEU A 56 -1.11 -11.28 -3.52
CA LEU A 56 -0.83 -10.63 -2.24
C LEU A 56 -1.26 -9.16 -2.32
N PHE A 57 -2.18 -8.77 -1.45
CA PHE A 57 -2.55 -7.38 -1.24
C PHE A 57 -1.91 -6.86 0.03
N VAL A 58 -1.16 -5.77 -0.07
CA VAL A 58 -0.60 -5.06 1.07
C VAL A 58 -1.37 -3.76 1.21
N HIS A 59 -2.34 -3.79 2.11
CA HIS A 59 -3.24 -2.67 2.39
C HIS A 59 -2.49 -1.50 3.02
N THR A 60 -2.90 -0.31 2.66
CA THR A 60 -2.30 0.93 3.13
C THR A 60 -3.11 1.59 4.23
N SER A 61 -2.68 2.77 4.68
CA SER A 61 -3.42 3.58 5.64
C SER A 61 -4.70 4.16 5.01
N GLN A 62 -5.80 4.12 5.75
CA GLN A 62 -7.07 4.74 5.37
C GLN A 62 -6.98 6.26 5.14
N SER A 63 -5.97 6.91 5.71
CA SER A 63 -5.74 8.34 5.53
C SER A 63 -5.14 8.73 4.17
N ARG A 64 -4.85 7.76 3.29
CA ARG A 64 -4.35 8.01 1.94
C ARG A 64 -5.48 8.17 0.96
N ILE A 65 -5.49 9.28 0.23
CA ILE A 65 -6.46 9.55 -0.84
C ILE A 65 -5.83 9.37 -2.21
N PHE A 66 -6.64 8.88 -3.16
CA PHE A 66 -6.24 8.79 -4.55
C PHE A 66 -6.35 10.16 -5.23
N LEU A 67 -5.25 10.61 -5.80
CA LEU A 67 -5.27 11.73 -6.74
C LEU A 67 -5.19 11.20 -8.16
N LYS A 68 -6.03 11.75 -9.03
CA LYS A 68 -5.90 11.53 -10.46
C LYS A 68 -4.47 11.91 -10.84
N ASP A 69 -3.86 11.09 -11.71
CA ASP A 69 -2.50 11.23 -12.18
C ASP A 69 -2.29 12.60 -12.86
N ASP A 70 -2.34 13.64 -12.06
CA ASP A 70 -2.01 15.01 -12.41
C ASP A 70 -0.56 15.22 -12.00
N ARG A 71 0.32 14.97 -12.97
CA ARG A 71 1.78 15.10 -12.78
C ARG A 71 2.18 16.47 -12.24
N GLU A 72 1.39 17.51 -12.53
CA GLU A 72 1.65 18.84 -11.98
C GLU A 72 1.31 18.92 -10.49
N LEU A 73 0.22 18.33 -10.05
CA LEU A 73 -0.17 18.36 -8.65
C LEU A 73 0.76 17.48 -7.81
N SER A 74 1.03 16.26 -8.24
CA SER A 74 1.93 15.33 -7.55
C SER A 74 3.39 15.81 -7.54
N SER A 75 3.87 16.45 -8.62
CA SER A 75 5.23 16.98 -8.67
C SER A 75 5.43 18.25 -7.86
N ARG A 76 4.38 19.07 -7.66
CA ARG A 76 4.41 20.27 -6.81
C ARG A 76 4.27 19.94 -5.34
N MET A 77 3.51 18.90 -5.00
CA MET A 77 3.22 18.55 -3.61
C MET A 77 4.25 17.60 -2.99
N LEU A 78 4.95 16.84 -3.83
CA LEU A 78 5.92 15.82 -3.42
C LEU A 78 7.13 15.90 -4.34
N SER A 79 8.00 16.88 -4.13
CA SER A 79 9.18 17.13 -4.96
C SER A 79 10.11 15.91 -5.12
N SER A 80 9.91 14.86 -4.37
CA SER A 80 10.69 13.61 -4.42
C SER A 80 9.88 12.36 -4.78
N HIS A 81 8.53 12.43 -4.94
CA HIS A 81 7.67 11.24 -5.07
C HIS A 81 6.61 11.46 -6.16
N THR A 82 7.01 11.42 -7.40
CA THR A 82 6.20 11.77 -8.58
C THR A 82 4.97 10.88 -8.84
N ASN A 83 4.75 9.80 -8.10
CA ASN A 83 3.64 8.87 -8.31
C ASN A 83 2.95 8.44 -6.99
N CYS A 84 3.07 9.24 -5.94
CA CYS A 84 2.44 8.92 -4.65
C CYS A 84 1.07 9.57 -4.54
N ASP A 85 0.15 8.85 -3.89
CA ASP A 85 -1.07 9.43 -3.37
C ASP A 85 -0.75 10.25 -2.10
N ILE A 86 -1.55 11.24 -1.79
CA ILE A 86 -1.33 12.09 -0.62
C ILE A 86 -1.71 11.34 0.66
N ILE A 87 -0.88 11.48 1.68
CA ILE A 87 -1.24 11.15 3.06
C ILE A 87 -1.75 12.43 3.70
N PHE A 88 -2.98 12.42 4.20
CA PHE A 88 -3.55 13.54 4.91
C PHE A 88 -2.72 13.84 6.17
N ASN A 89 -2.33 15.09 6.36
CA ASN A 89 -1.55 15.66 7.48
C ASN A 89 -0.02 15.54 7.49
N ASP A 90 0.65 14.73 6.67
CA ASP A 90 2.08 14.49 6.91
C ASP A 90 3.06 15.28 6.02
N VAL A 91 2.64 15.95 4.95
CA VAL A 91 3.62 16.33 3.91
C VAL A 91 3.48 17.75 3.36
N PHE A 92 2.68 18.62 3.94
CA PHE A 92 2.46 19.92 3.31
C PHE A 92 3.42 21.00 3.81
N GLU A 93 4.27 21.51 2.92
CA GLU A 93 5.02 22.72 3.14
C GLU A 93 4.11 23.97 3.06
N LYS A 94 4.57 25.09 3.66
CA LYS A 94 3.82 26.35 3.75
C LYS A 94 3.22 26.91 2.44
N LYS A 95 3.73 26.50 1.28
CA LYS A 95 3.27 26.95 -0.05
C LYS A 95 1.97 26.27 -0.51
N GLU A 96 1.57 25.19 0.14
CA GLU A 96 0.46 24.34 -0.26
C GLU A 96 -0.76 24.52 0.64
N LYS A 97 -0.72 25.53 1.48
CA LYS A 97 -1.77 25.86 2.45
C LYS A 97 -3.18 25.92 1.83
N GLN A 98 -3.27 26.41 0.59
CA GLN A 98 -4.55 26.47 -0.13
C GLN A 98 -5.12 25.09 -0.48
N TYR A 99 -4.28 24.11 -0.75
CA TYR A 99 -4.73 22.72 -1.02
C TYR A 99 -5.16 22.03 0.27
N ILE A 100 -4.48 22.31 1.38
CA ILE A 100 -4.89 21.80 2.70
C ILE A 100 -6.28 22.34 3.03
N GLU A 101 -6.50 23.66 2.87
CA GLU A 101 -7.79 24.29 3.12
C GLU A 101 -8.91 23.67 2.26
N ILE A 102 -8.63 23.35 0.99
CA ILE A 102 -9.59 22.65 0.12
C ILE A 102 -9.82 21.20 0.60
N LEU A 103 -8.76 20.49 0.96
CA LEU A 103 -8.89 19.13 1.47
C LEU A 103 -9.65 19.08 2.80
N GLU A 104 -9.40 20.04 3.71
CA GLU A 104 -10.15 20.18 4.96
C GLU A 104 -11.65 20.44 4.72
N LEU A 105 -11.99 21.18 3.65
CA LEU A 105 -13.39 21.44 3.27
C LEU A 105 -14.13 20.22 2.71
N ILE A 106 -13.40 19.31 2.07
CA ILE A 106 -14.00 18.12 1.43
C ILE A 106 -13.73 16.85 2.23
N TRP A 107 -12.87 16.91 3.25
CA TRP A 107 -12.54 15.75 4.06
C TRP A 107 -13.68 15.44 5.03
N ASP A 108 -14.18 14.24 4.93
CA ASP A 108 -15.16 13.66 5.84
C ASP A 108 -14.63 12.26 6.21
N ASP A 109 -14.28 12.09 7.49
CA ASP A 109 -13.66 10.86 7.99
C ASP A 109 -14.57 9.64 7.75
N GLU A 110 -15.88 9.78 7.97
CA GLU A 110 -16.84 8.71 7.80
C GLU A 110 -16.92 8.31 6.32
N PHE A 111 -17.07 9.28 5.42
CA PHE A 111 -17.13 9.03 3.98
C PHE A 111 -15.86 8.35 3.44
N PHE A 112 -14.67 8.85 3.82
CA PHE A 112 -13.41 8.28 3.33
C PHE A 112 -13.12 6.90 3.93
N ASN A 113 -13.50 6.67 5.19
CA ASN A 113 -13.43 5.35 5.81
C ASN A 113 -14.37 4.35 5.14
N ASP A 114 -15.60 4.75 4.82
CA ASP A 114 -16.56 3.91 4.10
C ASP A 114 -16.04 3.54 2.70
N ILE A 115 -15.46 4.51 1.97
CA ILE A 115 -14.84 4.24 0.66
C ILE A 115 -13.67 3.29 0.79
N PHE A 116 -12.79 3.50 1.79
CA PHE A 116 -11.68 2.59 2.06
C PHE A 116 -12.18 1.17 2.32
N ASP A 117 -13.15 1.02 3.20
CA ASP A 117 -13.74 -0.27 3.57
C ASP A 117 -14.40 -0.98 2.40
N LEU A 118 -15.15 -0.26 1.56
CA LEU A 118 -15.72 -0.82 0.33
C LEU A 118 -14.66 -1.34 -0.64
N ILE A 119 -13.53 -0.65 -0.75
CA ILE A 119 -12.41 -1.08 -1.60
C ILE A 119 -11.77 -2.34 -1.01
N VAL A 120 -11.51 -2.34 0.30
CA VAL A 120 -10.93 -3.50 1.00
C VAL A 120 -11.83 -4.72 0.85
N ASP A 121 -13.15 -4.58 1.08
CA ASP A 121 -14.12 -5.67 0.91
C ASP A 121 -14.10 -6.24 -0.52
N LYS A 122 -13.96 -5.37 -1.52
CA LYS A 122 -13.82 -5.80 -2.90
C LYS A 122 -12.57 -6.62 -3.14
N LEU A 123 -11.45 -6.26 -2.51
CA LEU A 123 -10.17 -6.97 -2.62
C LEU A 123 -10.20 -8.28 -1.83
N LEU A 124 -10.81 -8.30 -0.63
CA LEU A 124 -11.03 -9.51 0.16
C LEU A 124 -11.84 -10.58 -0.59
N GLY A 125 -12.70 -10.17 -1.51
CA GLY A 125 -13.44 -11.08 -2.39
C GLY A 125 -12.64 -11.69 -3.55
N VAL A 126 -11.34 -11.39 -3.67
CA VAL A 126 -10.48 -11.96 -4.74
C VAL A 126 -10.09 -13.38 -4.37
N PRO A 127 -10.38 -14.39 -5.24
CA PRO A 127 -9.98 -15.76 -4.96
C PRO A 127 -8.47 -15.93 -4.94
N ASN A 128 -8.00 -16.86 -4.13
CA ASN A 128 -6.57 -17.21 -4.00
C ASN A 128 -5.69 -15.99 -3.65
N SER A 129 -6.18 -15.17 -2.72
CA SER A 129 -5.46 -13.99 -2.24
C SER A 129 -5.16 -14.05 -0.75
N HIS A 130 -4.05 -13.41 -0.35
CA HIS A 130 -3.74 -13.10 1.03
C HIS A 130 -3.63 -11.59 1.22
N HIS A 131 -4.01 -11.14 2.40
CA HIS A 131 -4.15 -9.73 2.74
C HIS A 131 -3.27 -9.39 3.94
N LEU A 132 -2.43 -8.39 3.78
CA LEU A 132 -1.44 -7.95 4.75
C LEU A 132 -1.59 -6.45 4.99
N THR A 133 -1.22 -5.97 6.17
CA THR A 133 -1.07 -4.54 6.45
C THR A 133 0.06 -4.29 7.46
N PHE A 134 0.71 -3.15 7.33
CA PHE A 134 1.69 -2.61 8.29
C PHE A 134 1.10 -1.48 9.14
N PHE A 135 -0.18 -1.21 9.00
CA PHE A 135 -0.93 -0.22 9.77
C PHE A 135 -1.88 -0.90 10.75
N GLU A 136 -2.38 -0.15 11.71
CA GLU A 136 -3.44 -0.66 12.58
C GLU A 136 -4.68 -0.96 11.73
N SER A 137 -5.26 -2.13 11.94
CA SER A 137 -6.49 -2.56 11.29
C SER A 137 -7.34 -3.37 12.25
N PRO A 138 -8.64 -3.08 12.35
CA PRO A 138 -9.58 -3.88 13.13
C PRO A 138 -10.00 -5.17 12.42
N ARG A 139 -9.64 -5.35 11.14
CA ARG A 139 -10.08 -6.47 10.30
C ARG A 139 -9.26 -7.71 10.58
N THR A 140 -9.92 -8.79 10.97
CA THR A 140 -9.30 -10.08 11.30
C THR A 140 -8.87 -10.88 10.08
N GLU A 141 -9.40 -10.57 8.90
CA GLU A 141 -9.06 -11.20 7.62
C GLU A 141 -7.72 -10.70 7.07
N ILE A 142 -7.20 -9.61 7.62
CA ILE A 142 -5.94 -9.01 7.20
C ILE A 142 -4.86 -9.33 8.23
N VAL A 143 -3.78 -9.96 7.79
CA VAL A 143 -2.62 -10.23 8.63
C VAL A 143 -1.92 -8.92 8.99
N ASN A 144 -1.97 -8.56 10.26
CA ASN A 144 -1.37 -7.32 10.74
C ASN A 144 0.10 -7.50 11.10
N LEU A 145 0.99 -6.85 10.35
CA LEU A 145 2.44 -6.89 10.49
C LEU A 145 3.02 -5.62 11.14
N ASN A 146 2.18 -4.74 11.67
CA ASN A 146 2.58 -3.47 12.29
C ASN A 146 3.62 -3.68 13.41
N HIS A 147 3.44 -4.71 14.24
CA HIS A 147 4.37 -5.03 15.32
C HIS A 147 5.78 -5.39 14.81
N ILE A 148 5.88 -6.04 13.64
CA ILE A 148 7.18 -6.36 13.02
C ILE A 148 7.84 -5.08 12.53
N TRP A 149 7.10 -4.22 11.85
CA TRP A 149 7.60 -2.94 11.38
C TRP A 149 8.09 -2.06 12.56
N LEU A 150 7.27 -1.90 13.60
CA LEU A 150 7.63 -1.08 14.77
C LEU A 150 8.90 -1.60 15.49
N ALA A 151 9.08 -2.91 15.57
CA ALA A 151 10.27 -3.52 16.21
C ALA A 151 11.51 -3.50 15.30
N ASN A 152 11.36 -3.29 13.98
CA ASN A 152 12.45 -3.43 13.01
C ASN A 152 12.51 -2.23 12.05
N GLN A 153 12.34 -1.03 12.57
CA GLN A 153 12.42 0.20 11.78
C GLN A 153 13.81 0.37 11.16
N GLY A 154 13.82 0.73 9.89
CA GLY A 154 15.00 1.09 9.12
C GLY A 154 14.99 2.57 8.74
N GLU A 155 15.60 2.90 7.62
CA GLU A 155 15.59 4.27 7.09
C GLU A 155 14.24 4.62 6.44
N ILE A 156 13.86 5.87 6.51
CA ILE A 156 12.69 6.45 5.81
C ILE A 156 11.38 5.66 6.05
N ASN A 157 11.08 5.31 7.30
CA ASN A 157 9.87 4.57 7.70
C ASN A 157 9.73 3.16 7.08
N HIS A 158 10.78 2.59 6.53
CA HIS A 158 10.79 1.21 6.06
C HIS A 158 11.42 0.26 7.10
N MET A 159 11.28 -1.03 6.86
CA MET A 159 11.90 -2.04 7.71
C MET A 159 13.40 -2.18 7.39
N ASN A 160 14.17 -2.52 8.42
CA ASN A 160 15.54 -2.99 8.25
C ASN A 160 15.57 -4.43 7.67
N GLU A 161 16.75 -4.96 7.41
CA GLU A 161 16.94 -6.31 6.86
C GLU A 161 16.25 -7.39 7.69
N THR A 162 16.36 -7.32 9.03
CA THR A 162 15.73 -8.30 9.93
C THR A 162 14.21 -8.30 9.78
N GLY A 163 13.57 -7.14 9.76
CA GLY A 163 12.14 -7.02 9.56
C GLY A 163 11.69 -7.58 8.20
N ASN A 164 12.42 -7.28 7.15
CA ASN A 164 12.13 -7.80 5.81
C ASN A 164 12.24 -9.34 5.75
N ARG A 165 13.23 -9.95 6.42
CA ARG A 165 13.36 -11.42 6.49
C ARG A 165 12.21 -12.06 7.27
N LEU A 166 11.82 -11.49 8.40
CA LEU A 166 10.67 -11.98 9.18
C LEU A 166 9.36 -11.94 8.38
N VAL A 167 9.13 -10.85 7.65
CA VAL A 167 7.94 -10.76 6.77
C VAL A 167 7.99 -11.80 5.67
N ALA A 168 9.14 -12.00 5.03
CA ALA A 168 9.29 -13.03 3.99
C ALA A 168 9.02 -14.45 4.54
N GLU A 169 9.48 -14.77 5.77
CA GLU A 169 9.19 -16.04 6.43
C GLU A 169 7.70 -16.24 6.68
N ILE A 170 6.99 -15.22 7.17
CA ILE A 170 5.54 -15.28 7.39
C ILE A 170 4.81 -15.51 6.07
N ILE A 171 5.17 -14.77 5.01
CA ILE A 171 4.54 -14.93 3.71
C ILE A 171 4.78 -16.33 3.15
N ASN A 172 6.00 -16.86 3.29
CA ASN A 172 6.28 -18.24 2.89
C ASN A 172 5.42 -19.28 3.64
N GLN A 173 5.14 -19.02 4.94
CA GLN A 173 4.23 -19.90 5.71
C GLN A 173 2.76 -19.77 5.27
N LEU A 174 2.33 -18.61 4.82
CA LEU A 174 0.96 -18.41 4.29
C LEU A 174 0.75 -19.08 2.93
N MET A 175 1.82 -19.29 2.17
CA MET A 175 1.78 -19.89 0.83
C MET A 175 1.79 -21.43 0.85
N HIS A 176 2.02 -22.07 2.00
CA HIS A 176 2.10 -23.51 2.19
C HIS A 176 1.06 -24.06 3.16
#